data_9fcd03394cd4479827fcb4a25ddc725b
#
_entry.id   9fcd03394cd4479827fcb4a25ddc725b
#
_cell.length_a   1.000
_cell.length_b   1.000
_cell.length_c   1.000
_cell.angle_alpha   90.00
_cell.angle_beta   90.00
_cell.angle_gamma   90.00
#
_symmetry.space_group_name_H-M   'P 1'
#
loop_
_entity.id
_entity.type
_entity.pdbx_description
1 polymer ?
#
loop_
_entity_poly.entity_id
_entity_poly.type
_entity_poly.pdbx_seq_one_letter_code
_entity_poly.pdbx_strand_id
1 'polypeptide(L)'
;MSFANKYNKGNVIFDIDITDFSFMKLSDIYTSYGKNAVKVDGLYINKKGKFNPHPVAINVEKKMLIDLPEHMTEVVEEILKDGESISLIKKGYVGLRATRYTDKKYKKTCYSAEWVDL
;
A
#
# COMPACT_ATOMS: atom_id res chain seq x y z
N MET A 1 -6.31 -22.69 1.85
CA MET A 1 -5.63 -21.95 0.76
C MET A 1 -4.59 -22.81 0.09
N SER A 2 -4.47 -22.75 -1.21
CA SER A 2 -3.46 -23.53 -1.94
C SER A 2 -2.06 -22.94 -1.78
N PHE A 3 -1.06 -23.79 -1.90
CA PHE A 3 0.35 -23.40 -1.84
C PHE A 3 0.66 -22.32 -2.88
N ALA A 4 0.22 -22.49 -4.11
CA ALA A 4 0.48 -21.55 -5.19
C ALA A 4 -0.12 -20.17 -4.92
N ASN A 5 -1.36 -20.10 -4.45
CA ASN A 5 -1.98 -18.83 -4.08
C ASN A 5 -1.22 -18.12 -2.97
N LYS A 6 -0.75 -18.87 -1.99
CA LYS A 6 -0.05 -18.34 -0.84
C LYS A 6 1.28 -17.68 -1.23
N TYR A 7 2.05 -18.31 -2.12
CA TYR A 7 3.41 -17.86 -2.42
C TYR A 7 3.54 -17.05 -3.70
N ASN A 8 2.62 -17.19 -4.64
CA ASN A 8 2.71 -16.49 -5.93
C ASN A 8 2.13 -15.07 -5.91
N LYS A 9 1.24 -14.75 -4.98
CA LYS A 9 0.55 -13.45 -4.94
C LYS A 9 1.24 -12.40 -4.07
N GLY A 10 2.33 -12.76 -3.38
CA GLY A 10 3.07 -11.83 -2.54
C GLY A 10 2.37 -11.37 -1.27
N ASN A 11 1.19 -11.91 -0.96
CA ASN A 11 0.39 -11.54 0.22
C ASN A 11 0.37 -12.62 1.30
N VAL A 12 1.47 -13.37 1.42
CA VAL A 12 1.60 -14.51 2.33
C VAL A 12 1.28 -14.15 3.77
N ILE A 13 1.73 -12.97 4.22
CA ILE A 13 1.61 -12.51 5.61
C ILE A 13 0.16 -12.19 5.96
N PHE A 14 -0.58 -11.55 5.06
CA PHE A 14 -1.93 -11.06 5.32
C PHE A 14 -3.02 -12.00 4.81
N ASP A 15 -2.68 -12.97 3.98
CA ASP A 15 -3.60 -14.01 3.50
C ASP A 15 -4.90 -13.45 2.87
N ILE A 16 -4.75 -12.42 2.05
CA ILE A 16 -5.86 -11.76 1.36
C ILE A 16 -5.83 -12.13 -0.11
N ASP A 17 -6.97 -12.58 -0.66
CA ASP A 17 -7.10 -12.85 -2.09
C ASP A 17 -7.40 -11.53 -2.82
N ILE A 18 -6.46 -11.07 -3.63
CA ILE A 18 -6.53 -9.80 -4.33
C ILE A 18 -6.83 -9.95 -5.82
N THR A 19 -7.32 -11.11 -6.24
CA THR A 19 -7.51 -11.45 -7.67
C THR A 19 -8.40 -10.44 -8.41
N ASP A 20 -9.47 -9.97 -7.76
CA ASP A 20 -10.43 -9.05 -8.36
C ASP A 20 -10.27 -7.60 -7.91
N PHE A 21 -9.13 -7.27 -7.29
CA PHE A 21 -8.86 -5.91 -6.85
C PHE A 21 -8.28 -5.08 -7.99
N SER A 22 -8.56 -3.77 -7.96
CA SER A 22 -8.08 -2.83 -8.97
C SER A 22 -6.93 -1.99 -8.42
N PHE A 23 -5.93 -1.72 -9.26
CA PHE A 23 -4.84 -0.83 -8.89
C PHE A 23 -5.30 0.63 -8.93
N MET A 24 -4.92 1.37 -7.89
CA MET A 24 -5.20 2.80 -7.77
C MET A 24 -3.88 3.55 -7.56
N LYS A 25 -3.76 4.71 -8.20
CA LYS A 25 -2.63 5.62 -7.99
C LYS A 25 -2.92 6.52 -6.79
N LEU A 26 -1.86 7.03 -6.14
CA LEU A 26 -2.02 7.99 -5.05
C LEU A 26 -2.75 9.25 -5.49
N SER A 27 -2.57 9.68 -6.74
CA SER A 27 -3.32 10.82 -7.28
C SER A 27 -4.82 10.58 -7.28
N ASP A 28 -5.25 9.35 -7.58
CA ASP A 28 -6.67 8.97 -7.55
C ASP A 28 -7.20 8.93 -6.12
N ILE A 29 -6.39 8.42 -5.19
CA ILE A 29 -6.74 8.40 -3.76
C ILE A 29 -6.85 9.82 -3.23
N TYR A 30 -5.93 10.70 -3.58
CA TYR A 30 -5.98 12.11 -3.18
C TYR A 30 -7.25 12.79 -3.69
N THR A 31 -7.61 12.54 -4.94
CA THR A 31 -8.81 13.12 -5.56
C THR A 31 -10.10 12.61 -4.92
N SER A 32 -10.16 11.31 -4.64
CA SER A 32 -11.39 10.67 -4.13
C SER A 32 -11.58 10.83 -2.62
N TYR A 33 -10.50 10.82 -1.85
CA TYR A 33 -10.58 10.81 -0.39
C TYR A 33 -10.00 12.07 0.27
N GLY A 34 -9.25 12.88 -0.47
CA GLY A 34 -8.67 14.12 0.05
C GLY A 34 -7.80 13.87 1.27
N LYS A 35 -8.15 14.48 2.39
CA LYS A 35 -7.43 14.36 3.67
C LYS A 35 -7.87 13.14 4.50
N ASN A 36 -8.87 12.40 4.03
CA ASN A 36 -9.37 11.24 4.76
C ASN A 36 -8.45 10.05 4.57
N ALA A 37 -8.23 9.31 5.64
CA ALA A 37 -7.40 8.11 5.61
C ALA A 37 -8.17 6.94 5.01
N VAL A 38 -7.45 6.07 4.31
CA VAL A 38 -7.95 4.81 3.78
C VAL A 38 -7.35 3.69 4.64
N LYS A 39 -8.18 2.76 5.10
CA LYS A 39 -7.72 1.64 5.93
C LYS A 39 -6.76 0.75 5.14
N VAL A 40 -5.67 0.34 5.79
CA VAL A 40 -4.71 -0.61 5.25
C VAL A 40 -4.96 -1.98 5.87
N ASP A 41 -5.39 -2.93 5.04
CA ASP A 41 -5.64 -4.30 5.46
C ASP A 41 -4.45 -5.21 5.24
N GLY A 42 -3.51 -4.79 4.40
CA GLY A 42 -2.29 -5.53 4.13
C GLY A 42 -1.31 -4.72 3.31
N LEU A 43 -0.10 -5.24 3.20
CA LEU A 43 1.00 -4.64 2.44
C LEU A 43 1.81 -5.73 1.76
N TYR A 44 2.35 -5.43 0.59
CA TYR A 44 3.31 -6.33 -0.05
C TYR A 44 4.24 -5.54 -0.99
N ILE A 45 5.32 -6.16 -1.40
CA ILE A 45 6.25 -5.58 -2.37
C ILE A 45 5.97 -6.20 -3.74
N ASN A 46 5.61 -5.35 -4.70
CA ASN A 46 5.36 -5.79 -6.08
C ASN A 46 6.69 -5.86 -6.83
N LYS A 47 7.10 -7.07 -7.21
CA LYS A 47 8.37 -7.33 -7.92
C LYS A 47 8.17 -7.69 -9.39
N LYS A 48 6.92 -7.71 -9.88
CA LYS A 48 6.60 -8.21 -11.22
C LYS A 48 6.57 -7.15 -12.32
N GLY A 49 6.81 -5.88 -12.01
CA GLY A 49 6.76 -4.82 -12.99
C GLY A 49 8.05 -4.66 -13.78
N LYS A 50 8.00 -3.87 -14.85
CA LYS A 50 9.18 -3.44 -15.61
C LYS A 50 10.04 -2.44 -14.85
N PHE A 51 9.51 -1.93 -13.75
CA PHE A 51 10.15 -0.93 -12.91
C PHE A 51 10.73 -1.60 -11.66
N ASN A 52 11.46 -0.81 -10.87
CA ASN A 52 11.99 -1.28 -9.60
C ASN A 52 10.86 -1.79 -8.69
N PRO A 53 11.15 -2.74 -7.79
CA PRO A 53 10.14 -3.16 -6.81
C PRO A 53 9.56 -1.98 -6.06
N HIS A 54 8.26 -1.97 -5.85
CA HIS A 54 7.58 -0.92 -5.10
C HIS A 54 6.51 -1.51 -4.20
N PRO A 55 6.19 -0.84 -3.07
CA PRO A 55 5.20 -1.37 -2.15
C PRO A 55 3.78 -1.11 -2.62
N VAL A 56 2.86 -1.97 -2.20
CA VAL A 56 1.43 -1.85 -2.48
C VAL A 56 0.66 -2.02 -1.18
N ALA A 57 -0.28 -1.12 -0.93
CA ALA A 57 -1.20 -1.22 0.20
C ALA A 57 -2.52 -1.82 -0.26
N ILE A 58 -3.10 -2.69 0.57
CA ILE A 58 -4.35 -3.40 0.26
C ILE A 58 -5.48 -2.80 1.08
N ASN A 59 -6.57 -2.43 0.39
CA ASN A 59 -7.82 -2.04 1.05
C ASN A 59 -8.92 -3.02 0.60
N VAL A 60 -9.41 -3.82 1.52
CA VAL A 60 -10.41 -4.88 1.22
C VAL A 60 -11.79 -4.29 0.98
N GLU A 61 -12.18 -3.27 1.74
CA GLU A 61 -13.53 -2.69 1.64
C GLU A 61 -13.85 -2.19 0.23
N LYS A 62 -12.90 -1.50 -0.38
CA LYS A 62 -13.06 -0.94 -1.73
C LYS A 62 -12.40 -1.79 -2.81
N LYS A 63 -11.80 -2.92 -2.44
CA LYS A 63 -11.07 -3.81 -3.37
C LYS A 63 -10.02 -3.05 -4.16
N MET A 64 -9.20 -2.28 -3.45
CA MET A 64 -8.15 -1.45 -4.03
C MET A 64 -6.77 -1.96 -3.68
N LEU A 65 -5.87 -1.88 -4.67
CA LEU A 65 -4.43 -2.05 -4.49
C LEU A 65 -3.81 -0.68 -4.76
N ILE A 66 -3.28 -0.05 -3.71
CA ILE A 66 -2.75 1.32 -3.82
C ILE A 66 -1.25 1.25 -4.05
N ASP A 67 -0.81 1.70 -5.22
CA ASP A 67 0.62 1.78 -5.54
C ASP A 67 1.27 2.87 -4.71
N LEU A 68 2.30 2.49 -3.95
CA LEU A 68 3.06 3.42 -3.11
C LEU A 68 4.38 3.77 -3.80
N PRO A 69 4.95 4.96 -3.51
CA PRO A 69 6.21 5.37 -4.11
C PRO A 69 7.37 4.44 -3.73
N GLU A 70 8.35 4.35 -4.62
CA GLU A 70 9.55 3.53 -4.41
C GLU A 70 10.28 3.89 -3.11
N HIS A 71 10.30 5.17 -2.73
CA HIS A 71 10.99 5.61 -1.51
C HIS A 71 10.36 5.07 -0.22
N MET A 72 9.15 4.52 -0.29
CA MET A 72 8.49 3.88 0.86
C MET A 72 8.84 2.39 0.99
N THR A 73 9.60 1.83 0.06
CA THR A 73 9.91 0.40 0.04
C THR A 73 10.60 -0.06 1.32
N GLU A 74 11.62 0.67 1.80
CA GLU A 74 12.35 0.30 3.01
C GLU A 74 11.45 0.26 4.24
N VAL A 75 10.58 1.26 4.38
CA VAL A 75 9.64 1.34 5.52
C VAL A 75 8.67 0.16 5.47
N VAL A 76 8.14 -0.16 4.29
CA VAL A 76 7.23 -1.30 4.15
C VAL A 76 7.94 -2.61 4.43
N GLU A 77 9.18 -2.77 3.98
CA GLU A 77 9.98 -3.96 4.30
C GLU A 77 10.18 -4.11 5.81
N GLU A 78 10.44 -3.02 6.52
CA GLU A 78 10.56 -3.02 7.98
C GLU A 78 9.24 -3.44 8.64
N ILE A 79 8.12 -2.91 8.17
CA ILE A 79 6.79 -3.26 8.67
C ILE A 79 6.53 -4.76 8.49
N LEU A 80 6.88 -5.32 7.33
CA LEU A 80 6.66 -6.73 7.03
C LEU A 80 7.51 -7.67 7.86
N LYS A 81 8.57 -7.16 8.50
CA LYS A 81 9.43 -7.92 9.42
C LYS A 81 9.05 -7.72 10.88
N ASP A 82 8.15 -6.79 11.17
CA ASP A 82 7.77 -6.45 12.54
C ASP A 82 6.40 -7.04 12.88
N GLY A 83 6.40 -8.05 13.75
CA GLY A 83 5.17 -8.73 14.15
C GLY A 83 4.15 -7.83 14.80
N GLU A 84 4.58 -6.81 15.56
CA GLU A 84 3.67 -5.85 16.17
C GLU A 84 2.96 -5.00 15.13
N SER A 85 3.70 -4.50 14.13
CA SER A 85 3.14 -3.73 13.03
C SER A 85 2.13 -4.55 12.23
N ILE A 86 2.47 -5.80 11.93
CA ILE A 86 1.56 -6.72 11.22
C ILE A 86 0.27 -6.93 12.02
N SER A 87 0.39 -7.11 13.33
CA SER A 87 -0.77 -7.28 14.22
C SER A 87 -1.67 -6.05 14.20
N LEU A 88 -1.11 -4.84 14.26
CA LEU A 88 -1.87 -3.60 14.21
C LEU A 88 -2.64 -3.46 12.89
N ILE A 89 -2.01 -3.83 11.78
CA ILE A 89 -2.65 -3.81 10.46
C ILE A 89 -3.83 -4.79 10.43
N LYS A 90 -3.63 -6.01 10.90
CA LYS A 90 -4.67 -7.05 10.93
C LYS A 90 -5.85 -6.65 11.80
N LYS A 91 -5.62 -5.87 12.85
CA LYS A 91 -6.67 -5.38 13.76
C LYS A 91 -7.41 -4.14 13.23
N GLY A 92 -6.96 -3.57 12.11
CA GLY A 92 -7.61 -2.43 11.51
C GLY A 92 -7.22 -1.08 12.11
N TYR A 93 -6.06 -0.98 12.74
CA TYR A 93 -5.59 0.24 13.39
C TYR A 93 -4.68 1.10 12.53
N VAL A 94 -4.45 0.71 11.29
CA VAL A 94 -3.52 1.40 10.39
C VAL A 94 -4.25 1.89 9.15
N GLY A 95 -4.00 3.14 8.79
CA GLY A 95 -4.50 3.75 7.56
C GLY A 95 -3.40 4.47 6.81
N LEU A 96 -3.74 4.89 5.60
CA LEU A 96 -2.90 5.72 4.74
C LEU A 96 -3.69 6.94 4.30
N ARG A 97 -3.00 8.07 4.22
CA ARG A 97 -3.55 9.30 3.65
C ARG A 97 -2.65 9.74 2.50
N ALA A 98 -3.23 9.96 1.34
CA ALA A 98 -2.48 10.47 0.20
C ALA A 98 -2.11 11.94 0.42
N THR A 99 -0.88 12.30 0.05
CA THR A 99 -0.37 13.67 0.15
C THR A 99 0.09 14.15 -1.21
N ARG A 100 0.05 15.45 -1.41
CA ARG A 100 0.52 16.08 -2.65
C ARG A 100 1.56 17.14 -2.31
N TYR A 101 2.65 17.15 -3.06
CA TYR A 101 3.69 18.14 -2.91
C TYR A 101 4.26 18.54 -4.27
N THR A 102 4.94 19.69 -4.32
CA THR A 102 5.59 20.15 -5.54
C THR A 102 7.09 19.93 -5.40
N ASP A 103 7.68 19.19 -6.35
CA ASP A 103 9.12 19.03 -6.43
C ASP A 103 9.72 20.33 -6.96
N LYS A 104 10.52 20.99 -6.13
CA LYS A 104 11.13 22.29 -6.46
C LYS A 104 12.14 22.18 -7.59
N LYS A 105 12.84 21.04 -7.70
CA LYS A 105 13.85 20.82 -8.73
C LYS A 105 13.25 20.68 -10.12
N TYR A 106 12.16 19.92 -10.23
CA TYR A 106 11.53 19.63 -11.51
C TYR A 106 10.22 20.40 -11.74
N LYS A 107 9.81 21.23 -10.79
CA LYS A 107 8.54 21.99 -10.82
C LYS A 107 7.35 21.10 -11.16
N LYS A 108 7.33 19.90 -10.59
CA LYS A 108 6.37 18.86 -10.92
C LYS A 108 5.55 18.50 -9.67
N THR A 109 4.25 18.29 -9.87
CA THR A 109 3.37 17.81 -8.80
C THR A 109 3.64 16.33 -8.55
N CYS A 110 3.94 16.00 -7.30
CA CYS A 110 4.21 14.63 -6.87
C CYS A 110 3.23 14.20 -5.79
N TYR A 111 3.05 12.90 -5.65
CA TYR A 111 2.18 12.32 -4.65
C TYR A 111 2.97 11.37 -3.76
N SER A 112 2.63 11.36 -2.50
CA SER A 112 3.18 10.42 -1.52
C SER A 112 2.06 10.02 -0.57
N ALA A 113 2.40 9.28 0.47
CA ALA A 113 1.44 8.85 1.47
C ALA A 113 2.05 8.95 2.84
N GLU A 114 1.20 9.13 3.85
CA GLU A 114 1.62 9.09 5.24
C GLU A 114 0.75 8.10 6.01
N TRP A 115 1.36 7.47 7.01
CA TRP A 115 0.67 6.52 7.86
C TRP A 115 -0.23 7.25 8.85
N VAL A 116 -1.38 6.68 9.12
CA VAL A 116 -2.36 7.25 10.04
C VAL A 116 -2.81 6.15 11.01
N ASP A 117 -2.90 6.50 12.28
CA ASP A 117 -3.49 5.62 13.29
C ASP A 117 -5.02 5.72 13.23
N LEU A 118 -5.66 4.58 13.13
CA LEU A 118 -7.13 4.52 13.08
C LEU A 118 -7.72 4.14 14.42
#